data_278a5b3571dc207a18bc474edfc96492
#
_entry.id   278a5b3571dc207a18bc474edfc96492
#
_cell.length_a   1.000
_cell.length_b   1.000
_cell.length_c   1.000
_cell.angle_alpha   90.00
_cell.angle_beta   90.00
_cell.angle_gamma   90.00
#
_symmetry.space_group_name_H-M   'P 1'
#
loop_
_entity.id
_entity.type
_entity.pdbx_description
1 polymer ?
#
loop_
_entity_poly.entity_id
_entity_poly.type
_entity_poly.pdbx_seq_one_letter_code
_entity_poly.pdbx_strand_id
1 'polypeptide(L)'
;GDRYCLFTQSMLMDEWGDEKQLPMNINSNDDDNYPFVLSDGATIYYSSKGNGSIGGYDLFVTRYNINSDTYLAPEQLGMPFNSPYNDYMMVFDEVKGLGWFVSDRFQPEGKACVYLFIPNPEHKRVESEDIEVKRARAAITAIRDSWKESSDYADLIRLSHTEIPYGEKKIEKDFEFIIGNNIVYYKLDDINSPEAKGYYEKVVALNKQIKELNEKLDGLRVSYAEGNKARKEQLKPTILQAEEQLNALLEQPGELEKKARNAEINYLKNKR
;
A
#
# COMPACT_ATOMS: atom_id res chain seq x y z
N GLY A 1 14.85 20.42 -18.82
CA GLY A 1 14.65 19.39 -19.83
C GLY A 1 13.34 18.69 -19.53
N ASP A 2 12.69 18.21 -20.56
CA ASP A 2 11.43 17.47 -20.42
C ASP A 2 11.74 16.13 -19.78
N ARG A 3 11.20 15.91 -18.58
CA ARG A 3 11.29 14.65 -17.84
C ARG A 3 9.90 14.08 -17.62
N TYR A 4 9.80 12.78 -17.48
CA TYR A 4 8.57 12.15 -17.09
C TYR A 4 8.33 12.34 -15.60
N CYS A 5 7.10 12.71 -15.23
CA CYS A 5 6.65 12.84 -13.84
C CYS A 5 5.30 12.17 -13.68
N LEU A 6 5.03 11.69 -12.47
CA LEU A 6 3.76 11.09 -12.10
C LEU A 6 2.77 12.15 -11.61
N PHE A 7 1.55 12.03 -12.07
CA PHE A 7 0.41 12.87 -11.68
C PHE A 7 -0.74 11.99 -11.21
N THR A 8 -1.65 12.57 -10.44
CA THR A 8 -2.88 11.93 -9.98
C THR A 8 -4.08 12.82 -10.26
N GLN A 9 -5.20 12.19 -10.56
CA GLN A 9 -6.53 12.81 -10.63
C GLN A 9 -7.51 11.96 -9.84
N SER A 10 -8.44 12.60 -9.13
CA SER A 10 -9.52 11.91 -8.44
C SER A 10 -10.76 11.90 -9.32
N MET A 11 -11.44 10.75 -9.42
CA MET A 11 -12.73 10.68 -10.07
C MET A 11 -13.83 10.93 -9.02
N LEU A 12 -14.65 11.94 -9.24
CA LEU A 12 -15.77 12.33 -8.39
C LEU A 12 -17.04 12.32 -9.25
N MET A 13 -17.99 11.45 -8.93
CA MET A 13 -19.31 11.38 -9.63
C MET A 13 -19.18 11.37 -11.16
N ASP A 14 -18.35 10.49 -11.71
CA ASP A 14 -18.06 10.33 -13.14
C ASP A 14 -17.30 11.50 -13.82
N GLU A 15 -16.81 12.47 -13.06
CA GLU A 15 -15.94 13.53 -13.57
C GLU A 15 -14.53 13.45 -12.96
N TRP A 16 -13.51 13.68 -13.80
CA TRP A 16 -12.13 13.78 -13.35
C TRP A 16 -11.90 15.15 -12.71
N GLY A 17 -11.36 15.16 -11.50
CA GLY A 17 -10.93 16.37 -10.81
C GLY A 17 -9.64 16.96 -11.42
N ASP A 18 -9.10 17.99 -10.76
CA ASP A 18 -7.87 18.64 -11.18
C ASP A 18 -6.66 17.68 -11.10
N GLU A 19 -5.79 17.76 -12.10
CA GLU A 19 -4.51 17.06 -12.13
C GLU A 19 -3.58 17.62 -11.06
N LYS A 20 -3.02 16.73 -10.23
CA LYS A 20 -2.05 17.07 -9.21
C LYS A 20 -0.76 16.28 -9.42
N GLN A 21 0.37 16.98 -9.48
CA GLN A 21 1.68 16.33 -9.52
C GLN A 21 1.93 15.63 -8.18
N LEU A 22 2.43 14.39 -8.23
CA LEU A 22 2.87 13.70 -7.03
C LEU A 22 4.06 14.44 -6.39
N PRO A 23 4.23 14.36 -5.05
CA PRO A 23 5.24 15.13 -4.35
C PRO A 23 6.67 14.72 -4.73
N MET A 24 7.64 15.59 -4.42
CA MET A 24 9.04 15.43 -4.83
C MET A 24 9.77 14.24 -4.19
N ASN A 25 9.22 13.63 -3.17
CA ASN A 25 9.75 12.39 -2.63
C ASN A 25 9.40 11.17 -3.50
N ILE A 26 8.43 11.30 -4.41
CA ILE A 26 8.06 10.31 -5.41
C ILE A 26 8.64 10.72 -6.76
N ASN A 27 8.26 11.91 -7.26
CA ASN A 27 8.86 12.49 -8.44
C ASN A 27 10.28 12.97 -8.14
N SER A 28 11.25 12.23 -8.63
CA SER A 28 12.68 12.54 -8.48
C SER A 28 13.12 13.71 -9.36
N ASN A 29 14.41 13.99 -9.43
CA ASN A 29 14.97 14.94 -10.38
C ASN A 29 15.18 14.34 -11.79
N ASP A 30 14.96 13.05 -11.94
CA ASP A 30 15.06 12.27 -13.18
C ASP A 30 13.68 11.78 -13.64
N ASP A 31 13.66 10.86 -14.61
CA ASP A 31 12.42 10.30 -15.14
C ASP A 31 11.74 9.36 -14.13
N ASP A 32 10.47 9.62 -13.84
CA ASP A 32 9.58 8.77 -13.06
C ASP A 32 8.38 8.38 -13.91
N ASN A 33 8.14 7.07 -14.12
CA ASN A 33 7.19 6.59 -15.11
C ASN A 33 6.58 5.22 -14.72
N TYR A 34 5.73 4.69 -15.59
CA TYR A 34 5.12 3.36 -15.51
C TYR A 34 4.38 3.07 -14.20
N PRO A 35 3.47 3.95 -13.76
CA PRO A 35 2.72 3.73 -12.53
C PRO A 35 1.72 2.57 -12.68
N PHE A 36 1.61 1.77 -11.64
CA PHE A 36 0.58 0.75 -11.48
C PHE A 36 -0.01 0.82 -10.07
N VAL A 37 -1.31 0.97 -9.98
CA VAL A 37 -2.04 1.06 -8.70
C VAL A 37 -2.72 -0.26 -8.43
N LEU A 38 -2.53 -0.82 -7.22
CA LEU A 38 -3.24 -2.02 -6.79
C LEU A 38 -4.74 -1.75 -6.63
N SER A 39 -5.52 -2.82 -6.55
CA SER A 39 -6.99 -2.74 -6.37
C SER A 39 -7.40 -2.08 -5.04
N ASP A 40 -6.48 -1.92 -4.09
CA ASP A 40 -6.70 -1.15 -2.86
C ASP A 40 -6.81 0.38 -3.10
N GLY A 41 -6.49 0.84 -4.31
CA GLY A 41 -6.53 2.25 -4.70
C GLY A 41 -5.48 3.14 -4.03
N ALA A 42 -4.54 2.58 -3.29
CA ALA A 42 -3.58 3.31 -2.47
C ALA A 42 -2.12 2.90 -2.70
N THR A 43 -1.84 1.62 -2.95
CA THR A 43 -0.49 1.13 -3.20
C THR A 43 -0.12 1.35 -4.65
N ILE A 44 1.01 2.04 -4.88
CA ILE A 44 1.48 2.45 -6.20
C ILE A 44 2.87 1.88 -6.42
N TYR A 45 3.01 1.07 -7.46
CA TYR A 45 4.28 0.67 -8.03
C TYR A 45 4.64 1.60 -9.18
N TYR A 46 5.90 1.98 -9.31
CA TYR A 46 6.36 2.84 -10.40
C TYR A 46 7.86 2.63 -10.63
N SER A 47 8.38 3.19 -11.70
CA SER A 47 9.80 3.17 -12.02
C SER A 47 10.40 4.55 -11.97
N SER A 48 11.61 4.65 -11.45
CA SER A 48 12.38 5.89 -11.36
C SER A 48 13.82 5.67 -11.80
N LYS A 49 14.38 6.66 -12.48
CA LYS A 49 15.83 6.75 -12.75
C LYS A 49 16.57 7.49 -11.63
N GLY A 50 15.83 8.19 -10.79
CA GLY A 50 16.33 8.86 -9.59
C GLY A 50 16.17 8.03 -8.34
N ASN A 51 16.04 8.68 -7.18
CA ASN A 51 15.76 8.05 -5.89
C ASN A 51 16.77 6.96 -5.44
N GLY A 52 17.99 6.99 -6.00
CA GLY A 52 19.03 6.02 -5.69
C GLY A 52 18.93 4.74 -6.51
N SER A 53 18.41 4.80 -7.73
CA SER A 53 18.38 3.68 -8.68
C SER A 53 19.76 3.06 -8.87
N ILE A 54 19.81 1.73 -8.99
CA ILE A 54 21.02 0.94 -9.17
C ILE A 54 21.47 0.95 -10.63
N GLY A 55 20.47 0.90 -11.54
CA GLY A 55 20.69 0.90 -13.00
C GLY A 55 20.14 2.14 -13.68
N GLY A 56 19.32 1.93 -14.72
CA GLY A 56 18.52 2.98 -15.34
C GLY A 56 17.23 3.19 -14.55
N TYR A 57 16.09 2.73 -15.10
CA TYR A 57 14.85 2.64 -14.33
C TYR A 57 14.94 1.51 -13.32
N ASP A 58 14.61 1.79 -12.07
CA ASP A 58 14.39 0.81 -11.00
C ASP A 58 12.95 0.88 -10.50
N LEU A 59 12.45 -0.24 -10.00
CA LEU A 59 11.09 -0.38 -9.46
C LEU A 59 11.02 0.06 -8.00
N PHE A 60 10.02 0.89 -7.73
CA PHE A 60 9.70 1.43 -6.41
C PHE A 60 8.25 1.13 -6.05
N VAL A 61 7.96 1.16 -4.76
CA VAL A 61 6.61 1.11 -4.23
C VAL A 61 6.42 2.24 -3.24
N THR A 62 5.25 2.87 -3.27
CA THR A 62 4.77 3.83 -2.28
C THR A 62 3.31 3.57 -1.98
N ARG A 63 2.79 4.22 -0.94
CA ARG A 63 1.39 4.11 -0.56
C ARG A 63 0.82 5.47 -0.21
N TYR A 64 -0.35 5.76 -0.76
CA TYR A 64 -1.15 6.91 -0.37
C TYR A 64 -1.85 6.65 0.97
N ASN A 65 -1.76 7.60 1.88
CA ASN A 65 -2.46 7.59 3.16
C ASN A 65 -3.61 8.61 3.11
N ILE A 66 -4.82 8.11 2.97
CA ILE A 66 -6.03 8.93 2.84
C ILE A 66 -6.29 9.79 4.09
N ASN A 67 -5.88 9.32 5.28
CA ASN A 67 -6.14 10.04 6.53
C ASN A 67 -5.27 11.31 6.68
N SER A 68 -4.07 11.31 6.09
CA SER A 68 -3.14 12.43 6.15
C SER A 68 -2.96 13.15 4.83
N ASP A 69 -3.62 12.70 3.75
CA ASP A 69 -3.44 13.19 2.37
C ASP A 69 -1.95 13.24 1.96
N THR A 70 -1.21 12.18 2.30
CA THR A 70 0.23 12.08 2.05
C THR A 70 0.60 10.71 1.48
N TYR A 71 1.79 10.64 0.91
CA TYR A 71 2.39 9.37 0.47
C TYR A 71 3.49 8.95 1.43
N LEU A 72 3.61 7.65 1.68
CA LEU A 72 4.75 7.10 2.39
C LEU A 72 6.03 7.30 1.58
N ALA A 73 7.18 7.30 2.27
CA ALA A 73 8.47 7.33 1.57
C ALA A 73 8.59 6.13 0.63
N PRO A 74 8.97 6.34 -0.65
CA PRO A 74 9.14 5.25 -1.59
C PRO A 74 10.21 4.26 -1.12
N GLU A 75 9.95 2.98 -1.34
CA GLU A 75 10.90 1.90 -1.09
C GLU A 75 11.29 1.23 -2.40
N GLN A 76 12.59 1.02 -2.61
CA GLN A 76 13.08 0.18 -3.70
C GLN A 76 12.64 -1.28 -3.49
N LEU A 77 12.19 -1.93 -4.55
CA LEU A 77 11.86 -3.36 -4.47
C LEU A 77 13.10 -4.23 -4.28
N GLY A 78 14.27 -3.73 -4.69
CA GLY A 78 15.52 -4.46 -4.58
C GLY A 78 15.60 -5.68 -5.51
N MET A 79 16.68 -6.46 -5.35
CA MET A 79 16.86 -7.65 -6.16
C MET A 79 15.91 -8.79 -5.73
N PRO A 80 15.38 -9.56 -6.66
CA PRO A 80 15.75 -9.67 -8.07
C PRO A 80 15.00 -8.73 -9.01
N PHE A 81 14.08 -7.90 -8.52
CA PHE A 81 13.27 -7.02 -9.37
C PHE A 81 14.11 -5.89 -9.96
N ASN A 82 14.92 -5.22 -9.13
CA ASN A 82 15.84 -4.19 -9.58
C ASN A 82 17.20 -4.78 -9.97
N SER A 83 17.83 -4.22 -10.98
CA SER A 83 19.08 -4.70 -11.57
C SER A 83 19.94 -3.53 -12.08
N PRO A 84 21.21 -3.76 -12.47
CA PRO A 84 22.01 -2.73 -13.13
C PRO A 84 21.52 -2.29 -14.52
N TYR A 85 20.40 -2.82 -14.99
CA TYR A 85 19.76 -2.50 -16.27
C TYR A 85 18.53 -1.61 -16.02
N ASN A 86 17.63 -1.52 -16.99
CA ASN A 86 16.35 -0.86 -16.78
C ASN A 86 15.30 -1.89 -16.38
N ASP A 87 14.59 -1.60 -15.31
CA ASP A 87 13.46 -2.37 -14.80
C ASP A 87 12.24 -1.44 -14.85
N TYR A 88 11.41 -1.62 -15.88
CA TYR A 88 10.48 -0.57 -16.34
C TYR A 88 9.13 -0.57 -15.66
N MET A 89 8.55 -1.72 -15.43
CA MET A 89 7.14 -1.80 -15.03
C MET A 89 6.87 -3.03 -14.20
N MET A 90 5.99 -2.90 -13.22
CA MET A 90 5.45 -4.02 -12.45
C MET A 90 3.93 -3.97 -12.46
N VAL A 91 3.29 -5.11 -12.67
CA VAL A 91 1.84 -5.26 -12.73
C VAL A 91 1.42 -6.48 -11.94
N PHE A 92 0.26 -6.44 -11.29
CA PHE A 92 -0.30 -7.56 -10.55
C PHE A 92 -1.71 -7.88 -11.01
N ASP A 93 -1.99 -9.16 -11.18
CA ASP A 93 -3.34 -9.70 -11.22
C ASP A 93 -3.63 -10.32 -9.85
N GLU A 94 -4.27 -9.54 -8.99
CA GLU A 94 -4.56 -9.95 -7.60
C GLU A 94 -5.59 -11.09 -7.54
N VAL A 95 -6.41 -11.25 -8.60
CA VAL A 95 -7.39 -12.35 -8.70
C VAL A 95 -6.68 -13.66 -8.97
N LYS A 96 -5.73 -13.65 -9.91
CA LYS A 96 -4.93 -14.83 -10.28
C LYS A 96 -3.79 -15.09 -9.29
N GLY A 97 -3.42 -14.10 -8.47
CA GLY A 97 -2.24 -14.18 -7.61
C GLY A 97 -0.93 -14.24 -8.42
N LEU A 98 -0.87 -13.50 -9.52
CA LEU A 98 0.28 -13.45 -10.42
C LEU A 98 0.78 -12.01 -10.57
N GLY A 99 2.08 -11.87 -10.86
CA GLY A 99 2.69 -10.59 -11.15
C GLY A 99 3.58 -10.67 -12.39
N TRP A 100 3.77 -9.53 -13.03
CA TRP A 100 4.69 -9.37 -14.15
C TRP A 100 5.58 -8.17 -13.90
N PHE A 101 6.83 -8.27 -14.29
CA PHE A 101 7.71 -7.12 -14.40
C PHE A 101 8.47 -7.14 -15.72
N VAL A 102 8.87 -5.98 -16.18
CA VAL A 102 9.56 -5.79 -17.47
C VAL A 102 10.98 -5.33 -17.20
N SER A 103 11.95 -5.97 -17.85
CA SER A 103 13.35 -5.61 -17.73
C SER A 103 14.08 -5.83 -19.05
N ASP A 104 15.05 -4.97 -19.36
CA ASP A 104 15.94 -5.15 -20.51
C ASP A 104 17.23 -5.90 -20.15
N ARG A 105 17.32 -6.43 -18.92
CA ARG A 105 18.48 -7.26 -18.48
C ARG A 105 18.72 -8.42 -19.44
N PHE A 106 19.97 -8.57 -19.84
CA PHE A 106 20.43 -9.62 -20.78
C PHE A 106 19.75 -9.57 -22.15
N GLN A 107 19.11 -8.48 -22.52
CA GLN A 107 18.47 -8.31 -23.81
C GLN A 107 19.33 -7.44 -24.76
N PRO A 108 19.23 -7.65 -26.07
CA PRO A 108 19.78 -6.70 -27.05
C PRO A 108 19.16 -5.32 -26.91
N GLU A 109 19.88 -4.30 -27.32
CA GLU A 109 19.40 -2.92 -27.31
C GLU A 109 18.01 -2.78 -27.97
N GLY A 110 17.13 -2.04 -27.32
CA GLY A 110 15.75 -1.82 -27.75
C GLY A 110 14.80 -3.00 -27.54
N LYS A 111 15.21 -4.04 -26.83
CA LYS A 111 14.37 -5.17 -26.44
C LYS A 111 14.29 -5.28 -24.93
N ALA A 112 13.13 -5.72 -24.44
CA ALA A 112 12.90 -6.05 -23.06
C ALA A 112 12.18 -7.39 -22.93
N CYS A 113 12.34 -8.02 -21.77
CA CYS A 113 11.67 -9.28 -21.41
C CYS A 113 10.59 -9.02 -20.38
N VAL A 114 9.45 -9.71 -20.52
CA VAL A 114 8.40 -9.71 -19.50
C VAL A 114 8.57 -10.98 -18.66
N TYR A 115 8.81 -10.79 -17.38
CA TYR A 115 8.97 -11.87 -16.41
C TYR A 115 7.66 -12.08 -15.66
N LEU A 116 7.15 -13.31 -15.68
CA LEU A 116 6.01 -13.74 -14.87
C LEU A 116 6.51 -14.28 -13.53
N PHE A 117 5.88 -13.87 -12.42
CA PHE A 117 6.24 -14.35 -11.08
C PHE A 117 5.02 -14.57 -10.19
N ILE A 118 5.19 -15.37 -9.17
CA ILE A 118 4.22 -15.53 -8.09
C ILE A 118 4.59 -14.54 -6.99
N PRO A 119 3.72 -13.56 -6.68
CA PRO A 119 3.96 -12.63 -5.58
C PRO A 119 4.16 -13.37 -4.27
N ASN A 120 5.20 -13.00 -3.54
CA ASN A 120 5.48 -13.58 -2.24
C ASN A 120 5.25 -12.49 -1.19
N PRO A 121 4.35 -12.68 -0.22
CA PRO A 121 4.08 -11.67 0.82
C PRO A 121 5.29 -11.45 1.74
N GLU A 122 6.22 -12.40 1.77
CA GLU A 122 7.42 -12.31 2.58
C GLU A 122 8.68 -12.32 1.71
N HIS A 123 9.61 -11.41 1.97
CA HIS A 123 10.95 -11.47 1.39
C HIS A 123 11.73 -12.64 2.00
N LYS A 124 11.99 -13.67 1.19
CA LYS A 124 12.83 -14.81 1.60
C LYS A 124 14.27 -14.58 1.19
N ARG A 125 15.18 -14.69 2.14
CA ARG A 125 16.61 -14.70 1.84
C ARG A 125 16.99 -15.98 1.11
N VAL A 126 17.92 -15.87 0.18
CA VAL A 126 18.54 -17.06 -0.45
C VAL A 126 19.51 -17.68 0.57
N GLU A 127 19.14 -18.84 1.09
CA GLU A 127 19.96 -19.61 2.00
C GLU A 127 21.03 -20.38 1.20
N SER A 128 22.19 -19.81 1.04
CA SER A 128 23.36 -20.42 0.41
C SER A 128 24.63 -19.79 0.96
N GLU A 129 25.66 -20.60 1.21
CA GLU A 129 27.01 -20.11 1.53
C GLU A 129 27.75 -19.65 0.26
N ASP A 130 27.36 -20.16 -0.92
CA ASP A 130 27.99 -19.85 -2.19
C ASP A 130 27.49 -18.45 -2.70
N ILE A 131 28.46 -17.54 -2.83
CA ILE A 131 28.22 -16.17 -3.32
C ILE A 131 27.76 -16.16 -4.78
N GLU A 132 28.16 -17.10 -5.61
CA GLU A 132 27.76 -17.17 -7.02
C GLU A 132 26.30 -17.59 -7.14
N VAL A 133 25.83 -18.49 -6.26
CA VAL A 133 24.41 -18.82 -6.18
C VAL A 133 23.58 -17.59 -5.79
N LYS A 134 24.03 -16.80 -4.80
CA LYS A 134 23.36 -15.56 -4.42
C LYS A 134 23.32 -14.55 -5.55
N ARG A 135 24.43 -14.37 -6.27
CA ARG A 135 24.52 -13.47 -7.44
C ARG A 135 23.61 -13.92 -8.57
N ALA A 136 23.62 -15.20 -8.89
CA ALA A 136 22.77 -15.76 -9.95
C ALA A 136 21.28 -15.58 -9.65
N ARG A 137 20.88 -15.77 -8.39
CA ARG A 137 19.50 -15.53 -7.94
C ARG A 137 19.11 -14.05 -8.00
N ALA A 138 19.99 -13.17 -7.56
CA ALA A 138 19.77 -11.72 -7.59
C ALA A 138 19.64 -11.20 -9.03
N ALA A 139 20.44 -11.71 -9.96
CA ALA A 139 20.43 -11.31 -11.35
C ALA A 139 19.35 -12.01 -12.20
N ILE A 140 18.73 -13.10 -11.70
CA ILE A 140 17.84 -14.00 -12.47
C ILE A 140 18.57 -14.53 -13.73
N THR A 141 19.78 -15.04 -13.56
CA THR A 141 20.54 -15.62 -14.68
C THR A 141 19.88 -16.87 -15.24
N ALA A 142 19.12 -17.60 -14.41
CA ALA A 142 18.29 -18.74 -14.83
C ALA A 142 16.98 -18.74 -14.06
N ILE A 143 15.86 -18.57 -14.77
CA ILE A 143 14.51 -18.55 -14.17
C ILE A 143 14.23 -19.86 -13.42
N ARG A 144 14.66 -21.00 -13.98
CA ARG A 144 14.47 -22.33 -13.37
C ARG A 144 15.02 -22.42 -11.95
N ASP A 145 16.09 -21.70 -11.63
CA ASP A 145 16.70 -21.72 -10.30
C ASP A 145 15.79 -21.07 -9.24
N SER A 146 14.81 -20.28 -9.65
CA SER A 146 13.79 -19.70 -8.75
C SER A 146 12.63 -20.66 -8.46
N TRP A 147 12.49 -21.75 -9.21
CA TRP A 147 11.39 -22.69 -9.06
C TRP A 147 11.58 -23.56 -7.81
N LYS A 148 10.48 -23.90 -7.16
CA LYS A 148 10.50 -24.89 -6.08
C LYS A 148 10.73 -26.27 -6.68
N GLU A 149 11.53 -27.07 -6.03
CA GLU A 149 11.72 -28.47 -6.41
C GLU A 149 10.37 -29.19 -6.48
N SER A 150 10.18 -30.02 -7.50
CA SER A 150 8.96 -30.80 -7.77
C SER A 150 7.68 -29.98 -8.07
N SER A 151 7.76 -28.69 -8.32
CA SER A 151 6.58 -27.88 -8.69
C SER A 151 6.39 -27.86 -10.20
N ASP A 152 5.13 -28.11 -10.65
CA ASP A 152 4.70 -27.91 -12.04
C ASP A 152 3.95 -26.56 -12.13
N TYR A 153 4.46 -25.67 -12.96
CA TYR A 153 3.89 -24.34 -13.17
C TYR A 153 3.07 -24.23 -14.46
N ALA A 154 2.83 -25.33 -15.18
CA ALA A 154 2.12 -25.32 -16.46
C ALA A 154 0.70 -24.73 -16.34
N ASP A 155 -0.01 -25.05 -15.25
CA ASP A 155 -1.35 -24.50 -14.99
C ASP A 155 -1.33 -23.00 -14.73
N LEU A 156 -0.33 -22.50 -13.98
CA LEU A 156 -0.17 -21.06 -13.73
C LEU A 156 0.20 -20.30 -15.01
N ILE A 157 1.04 -20.88 -15.86
CA ILE A 157 1.37 -20.31 -17.17
C ILE A 157 0.11 -20.25 -18.05
N ARG A 158 -0.71 -21.30 -18.07
CA ARG A 158 -2.00 -21.25 -18.77
C ARG A 158 -2.94 -20.19 -18.19
N LEU A 159 -3.04 -20.12 -16.87
CA LEU A 159 -3.85 -19.13 -16.17
C LEU A 159 -3.43 -17.69 -16.51
N SER A 160 -2.11 -17.43 -16.67
CA SER A 160 -1.60 -16.11 -17.02
C SER A 160 -2.09 -15.60 -18.38
N HIS A 161 -2.41 -16.51 -19.31
CA HIS A 161 -2.93 -16.21 -20.65
C HIS A 161 -4.47 -16.25 -20.74
N THR A 162 -5.18 -16.54 -19.64
CA THR A 162 -6.63 -16.61 -19.63
C THR A 162 -7.21 -15.26 -19.26
N GLU A 163 -8.10 -14.72 -20.08
CA GLU A 163 -8.90 -13.56 -19.72
C GLU A 163 -9.95 -13.97 -18.68
N ILE A 164 -9.82 -13.46 -17.47
CA ILE A 164 -10.86 -13.56 -16.44
C ILE A 164 -11.54 -12.18 -16.39
N PRO A 165 -12.89 -12.10 -16.51
CA PRO A 165 -13.58 -10.85 -16.33
C PRO A 165 -13.19 -10.25 -14.99
N TYR A 166 -12.77 -8.99 -15.00
CA TYR A 166 -12.38 -8.26 -13.80
C TYR A 166 -13.62 -8.13 -12.91
N GLY A 167 -13.73 -9.00 -11.92
CA GLY A 167 -14.73 -8.92 -10.88
C GLY A 167 -14.08 -8.31 -9.65
N GLU A 168 -14.64 -7.23 -9.15
CA GLU A 168 -14.21 -6.64 -7.88
C GLU A 168 -14.19 -7.70 -6.79
N LYS A 169 -13.02 -8.16 -6.40
CA LYS A 169 -12.85 -8.93 -5.19
C LYS A 169 -13.01 -7.92 -4.05
N LYS A 170 -14.24 -7.77 -3.53
CA LYS A 170 -14.45 -7.03 -2.29
C LYS A 170 -13.70 -7.76 -1.20
N ILE A 171 -12.53 -7.25 -0.84
CA ILE A 171 -11.86 -7.66 0.39
C ILE A 171 -12.77 -7.18 1.51
N GLU A 172 -13.32 -8.11 2.30
CA GLU A 172 -14.03 -7.74 3.53
C GLU A 172 -13.05 -7.08 4.48
N LYS A 173 -13.15 -5.76 4.58
CA LYS A 173 -12.28 -4.93 5.41
C LYS A 173 -13.06 -4.51 6.66
N ASP A 174 -12.57 -4.89 7.83
CA ASP A 174 -13.06 -4.34 9.10
C ASP A 174 -12.43 -2.96 9.35
N PHE A 175 -11.16 -2.82 8.93
CA PHE A 175 -10.36 -1.59 9.03
C PHE A 175 -9.21 -1.64 8.01
N GLU A 176 -8.39 -0.62 8.01
CA GLU A 176 -7.13 -0.57 7.28
C GLU A 176 -6.00 -0.13 8.22
N PHE A 177 -5.08 -1.06 8.52
CA PHE A 177 -3.93 -0.82 9.37
C PHE A 177 -2.63 -0.95 8.57
N ILE A 178 -2.04 0.18 8.24
CA ILE A 178 -0.85 0.29 7.40
C ILE A 178 0.39 0.11 8.26
N ILE A 179 1.17 -0.95 8.00
CA ILE A 179 2.46 -1.21 8.63
C ILE A 179 3.60 -0.64 7.79
N GLY A 180 3.50 -0.75 6.48
CA GLY A 180 4.48 -0.24 5.50
C GLY A 180 3.91 -0.30 4.09
N ASN A 181 4.71 0.02 3.08
CA ASN A 181 4.25 0.09 1.70
C ASN A 181 3.63 -1.23 1.19
N ASN A 182 4.14 -2.36 1.66
CA ASN A 182 3.73 -3.70 1.21
C ASN A 182 2.96 -4.51 2.26
N ILE A 183 2.72 -3.95 3.45
CA ILE A 183 2.08 -4.66 4.56
C ILE A 183 0.91 -3.83 5.07
N VAL A 184 -0.29 -4.30 4.79
CA VAL A 184 -1.54 -3.71 5.28
C VAL A 184 -2.40 -4.82 5.84
N TYR A 185 -2.94 -4.60 7.02
CA TYR A 185 -3.84 -5.52 7.68
C TYR A 185 -5.28 -4.99 7.63
N TYR A 186 -6.21 -5.89 7.39
CA TYR A 186 -7.64 -5.55 7.27
C TYR A 186 -8.50 -6.16 8.36
N LYS A 187 -7.94 -7.11 9.13
CA LYS A 187 -8.60 -7.79 10.25
C LYS A 187 -7.64 -7.87 11.45
N LEU A 188 -8.18 -7.94 12.65
CA LEU A 188 -7.37 -8.10 13.87
C LEU A 188 -6.50 -9.37 13.85
N ASP A 189 -6.93 -10.40 13.16
CA ASP A 189 -6.22 -11.68 13.07
C ASP A 189 -5.02 -11.62 12.12
N ASP A 190 -4.92 -10.60 11.28
CA ASP A 190 -3.76 -10.35 10.42
C ASP A 190 -2.55 -9.84 11.23
N ILE A 191 -2.79 -9.24 12.41
CA ILE A 191 -1.76 -8.65 13.26
C ILE A 191 -1.00 -9.77 13.99
N ASN A 192 0.30 -9.87 13.76
CA ASN A 192 1.13 -10.95 14.27
C ASN A 192 1.62 -10.71 15.71
N SER A 193 1.90 -9.48 16.09
CA SER A 193 2.35 -9.12 17.44
C SER A 193 1.16 -9.06 18.40
N PRO A 194 1.14 -9.83 19.51
CA PRO A 194 0.10 -9.73 20.54
C PRO A 194 0.01 -8.33 21.16
N GLU A 195 1.14 -7.64 21.30
CA GLU A 195 1.21 -6.28 21.81
C GLU A 195 0.57 -5.29 20.82
N ALA A 196 0.92 -5.40 19.53
CA ALA A 196 0.32 -4.58 18.48
C ALA A 196 -1.18 -4.80 18.38
N LYS A 197 -1.63 -6.06 18.43
CA LYS A 197 -3.05 -6.44 18.44
C LYS A 197 -3.79 -5.76 19.58
N GLY A 198 -3.25 -5.81 20.80
CA GLY A 198 -3.85 -5.19 21.98
C GLY A 198 -3.93 -3.65 21.90
N TYR A 199 -2.97 -2.99 21.25
CA TYR A 199 -3.09 -1.56 20.97
C TYR A 199 -4.14 -1.28 19.90
N TYR A 200 -4.17 -2.07 18.83
CA TYR A 200 -5.10 -1.84 17.72
C TYR A 200 -6.56 -2.17 18.07
N GLU A 201 -6.82 -3.14 18.92
CA GLU A 201 -8.15 -3.39 19.49
C GLU A 201 -8.72 -2.13 20.19
N LYS A 202 -7.86 -1.40 20.90
CA LYS A 202 -8.25 -0.12 21.51
C LYS A 202 -8.54 0.95 20.47
N VAL A 203 -7.78 0.99 19.36
CA VAL A 203 -8.05 1.89 18.24
C VAL A 203 -9.44 1.61 17.65
N VAL A 204 -9.75 0.34 17.37
CA VAL A 204 -11.07 -0.05 16.85
C VAL A 204 -12.20 0.35 17.80
N ALA A 205 -12.02 0.10 19.11
CA ALA A 205 -13.00 0.49 20.11
C ALA A 205 -13.21 2.00 20.21
N LEU A 206 -12.12 2.80 20.16
CA LEU A 206 -12.18 4.25 20.16
C LEU A 206 -12.85 4.80 18.90
N ASN A 207 -12.50 4.28 17.74
CA ASN A 207 -13.13 4.70 16.48
C ASN A 207 -14.63 4.42 16.46
N LYS A 208 -15.07 3.31 17.06
CA LYS A 208 -16.48 3.02 17.25
C LYS A 208 -17.15 4.06 18.16
N GLN A 209 -16.53 4.40 19.29
CA GLN A 209 -17.05 5.42 20.21
C GLN A 209 -17.12 6.81 19.56
N ILE A 210 -16.10 7.19 18.79
CA ILE A 210 -16.06 8.42 18.02
C ILE A 210 -17.23 8.47 17.03
N LYS A 211 -17.46 7.38 16.30
CA LYS A 211 -18.56 7.28 15.35
C LYS A 211 -19.92 7.44 16.03
N GLU A 212 -20.16 6.71 17.09
CA GLU A 212 -21.41 6.77 17.87
C GLU A 212 -21.65 8.19 18.44
N LEU A 213 -20.59 8.83 18.93
CA LEU A 213 -20.67 10.19 19.47
C LEU A 213 -20.92 11.23 18.37
N ASN A 214 -20.30 11.08 17.18
CA ASN A 214 -20.59 11.93 16.02
C ASN A 214 -22.04 11.80 15.57
N GLU A 215 -22.55 10.57 15.41
CA GLU A 215 -23.95 10.37 15.03
C GLU A 215 -24.93 11.01 16.02
N LYS A 216 -24.64 10.88 17.33
CA LYS A 216 -25.41 11.53 18.38
C LYS A 216 -25.32 13.06 18.28
N LEU A 217 -24.13 13.59 18.05
CA LEU A 217 -23.90 15.02 17.94
C LEU A 217 -24.63 15.62 16.74
N ASP A 218 -24.62 14.94 15.61
CA ASP A 218 -25.34 15.36 14.41
C ASP A 218 -26.85 15.40 14.66
N GLY A 219 -27.42 14.40 15.33
CA GLY A 219 -28.83 14.41 15.74
C GLY A 219 -29.17 15.58 16.68
N LEU A 220 -28.27 15.90 17.62
CA LEU A 220 -28.44 17.05 18.51
C LEU A 220 -28.35 18.38 17.77
N ARG A 221 -27.42 18.50 16.80
CA ARG A 221 -27.26 19.70 15.95
C ARG A 221 -28.49 19.96 15.06
N VAL A 222 -29.06 18.93 14.46
CA VAL A 222 -30.30 19.01 13.70
C VAL A 222 -31.45 19.50 14.61
N SER A 223 -31.62 18.85 15.78
CA SER A 223 -32.64 19.26 16.76
C SER A 223 -32.44 20.68 17.28
N TYR A 224 -31.19 21.14 17.39
CA TYR A 224 -30.87 22.51 17.75
C TYR A 224 -31.24 23.48 16.62
N ALA A 225 -30.92 23.17 15.37
CA ALA A 225 -31.19 24.01 14.23
C ALA A 225 -32.72 24.27 14.07
N GLU A 226 -33.53 23.22 14.20
CA GLU A 226 -35.00 23.24 14.06
C GLU A 226 -35.72 23.73 15.31
N GLY A 227 -35.05 23.79 16.47
CA GLY A 227 -35.65 24.12 17.75
C GLY A 227 -36.00 25.58 17.92
N ASN A 228 -37.05 25.89 18.72
CA ASN A 228 -37.33 27.23 19.19
C ASN A 228 -36.30 27.71 20.23
N LYS A 229 -36.37 28.98 20.65
CA LYS A 229 -35.39 29.58 21.56
C LYS A 229 -35.19 28.76 22.86
N ALA A 230 -36.28 28.28 23.47
CA ALA A 230 -36.22 27.48 24.70
C ALA A 230 -35.50 26.13 24.46
N ARG A 231 -35.77 25.47 23.35
CA ARG A 231 -35.12 24.20 22.98
C ARG A 231 -33.63 24.39 22.68
N LYS A 232 -33.26 25.49 22.03
CA LYS A 232 -31.84 25.83 21.76
C LYS A 232 -31.05 26.04 23.06
N GLU A 233 -31.61 26.79 24.00
CA GLU A 233 -31.00 26.99 25.31
C GLU A 233 -30.80 25.67 26.09
N GLN A 234 -31.76 24.76 26.00
CA GLN A 234 -31.67 23.45 26.63
C GLN A 234 -30.63 22.53 26.01
N LEU A 235 -30.50 22.54 24.67
CA LEU A 235 -29.60 21.64 23.95
C LEU A 235 -28.13 22.13 23.94
N LYS A 236 -27.89 23.42 24.00
CA LYS A 236 -26.59 24.05 23.91
C LYS A 236 -25.53 23.42 24.86
N PRO A 237 -25.76 23.27 26.17
CA PRO A 237 -24.75 22.66 27.06
C PRO A 237 -24.45 21.21 26.72
N THR A 238 -25.46 20.44 26.28
CA THR A 238 -25.26 19.04 25.89
C THR A 238 -24.43 18.90 24.61
N ILE A 239 -24.63 19.79 23.64
CA ILE A 239 -23.84 19.83 22.42
C ILE A 239 -22.39 20.18 22.74
N LEU A 240 -22.15 21.25 23.52
CA LEU A 240 -20.79 21.66 23.90
C LEU A 240 -20.05 20.57 24.66
N GLN A 241 -20.71 19.88 25.58
CA GLN A 241 -20.12 18.75 26.32
C GLN A 241 -19.78 17.59 25.38
N ALA A 242 -20.64 17.27 24.43
CA ALA A 242 -20.40 16.21 23.45
C ALA A 242 -19.25 16.57 22.49
N GLU A 243 -19.14 17.84 22.07
CA GLU A 243 -18.03 18.34 21.26
C GLU A 243 -16.69 18.28 22.01
N GLU A 244 -16.67 18.63 23.29
CA GLU A 244 -15.49 18.52 24.14
C GLU A 244 -15.06 17.06 24.31
N GLN A 245 -16.00 16.15 24.55
CA GLN A 245 -15.71 14.72 24.63
C GLN A 245 -15.20 14.17 23.31
N LEU A 246 -15.78 14.57 22.18
CA LEU A 246 -15.31 14.17 20.86
C LEU A 246 -13.90 14.61 20.59
N ASN A 247 -13.56 15.86 20.88
CA ASN A 247 -12.22 16.39 20.70
C ASN A 247 -11.17 15.62 21.56
N ALA A 248 -11.51 15.29 22.80
CA ALA A 248 -10.64 14.49 23.66
C ALA A 248 -10.44 13.04 23.17
N LEU A 249 -11.39 12.48 22.43
CA LEU A 249 -11.29 11.15 21.86
C LEU A 249 -10.51 11.11 20.55
N LEU A 250 -10.58 12.17 19.73
CA LEU A 250 -9.98 12.20 18.39
C LEU A 250 -8.45 12.09 18.38
N GLU A 251 -7.76 12.53 19.41
CA GLU A 251 -6.30 12.46 19.50
C GLU A 251 -5.77 11.07 19.88
N GLN A 252 -6.57 10.25 20.55
CA GLN A 252 -6.12 8.98 21.13
C GLN A 252 -5.86 7.85 20.11
N PRO A 253 -6.68 7.65 19.06
CA PRO A 253 -6.46 6.57 18.11
C PRO A 253 -5.11 6.67 17.40
N GLY A 254 -4.70 7.87 16.98
CA GLY A 254 -3.44 8.08 16.26
C GLY A 254 -2.20 7.68 17.07
N GLU A 255 -2.17 7.98 18.38
CA GLU A 255 -1.06 7.59 19.25
C GLU A 255 -1.02 6.08 19.53
N LEU A 256 -2.19 5.46 19.67
CA LEU A 256 -2.29 4.00 19.83
C LEU A 256 -1.92 3.27 18.54
N GLU A 257 -2.32 3.79 17.39
CA GLU A 257 -1.95 3.23 16.09
C GLU A 257 -0.45 3.27 15.84
N LYS A 258 0.23 4.39 16.21
CA LYS A 258 1.69 4.47 16.15
C LYS A 258 2.35 3.43 17.04
N LYS A 259 1.84 3.22 18.27
CA LYS A 259 2.35 2.18 19.19
C LYS A 259 2.14 0.79 18.61
N ALA A 260 0.96 0.51 18.08
CA ALA A 260 0.64 -0.76 17.42
C ALA A 260 1.58 -1.02 16.25
N ARG A 261 1.80 -0.03 15.37
CA ARG A 261 2.69 -0.13 14.22
C ARG A 261 4.12 -0.41 14.63
N ASN A 262 4.64 0.32 15.61
CA ASN A 262 6.00 0.11 16.10
C ASN A 262 6.19 -1.28 16.72
N ALA A 263 5.21 -1.77 17.50
CA ALA A 263 5.24 -3.11 18.09
C ALA A 263 5.21 -4.19 16.99
N GLU A 264 4.37 -4.03 15.96
CA GLU A 264 4.30 -4.96 14.83
C GLU A 264 5.61 -4.99 14.02
N ILE A 265 6.15 -3.82 13.67
CA ILE A 265 7.42 -3.72 12.95
C ILE A 265 8.56 -4.39 13.73
N ASN A 266 8.63 -4.16 15.04
CA ASN A 266 9.66 -4.79 15.88
C ASN A 266 9.49 -6.31 15.93
N TYR A 267 8.26 -6.79 16.06
CA TYR A 267 7.95 -8.21 16.04
C TYR A 267 8.37 -8.86 14.72
N LEU A 268 8.02 -8.25 13.58
CA LEU A 268 8.37 -8.75 12.25
C LEU A 268 9.89 -8.74 12.01
N LYS A 269 10.62 -7.74 12.54
CA LYS A 269 12.09 -7.71 12.46
C LYS A 269 12.75 -8.81 13.27
N ASN A 270 12.22 -9.14 14.44
CA ASN A 270 12.78 -10.17 15.32
C ASN A 270 12.45 -11.60 14.87
N LYS A 271 11.47 -11.76 13.98
CA LYS A 271 11.07 -13.06 13.42
C LYS A 271 11.88 -13.41 12.15
N ARG A 272 12.62 -12.44 11.62
CA ARG A 272 13.56 -12.58 10.50
C ARG A 272 14.95 -12.96 11.01
#